data_e1f74dfa58b79908430966e35c256c2e
#
_entry.id   e1f74dfa58b79908430966e35c256c2e
#
_cell.length_a   1.000
_cell.length_b   1.000
_cell.length_c   1.000
_cell.angle_alpha   90.00
_cell.angle_beta   90.00
_cell.angle_gamma   90.00
#
_symmetry.space_group_name_H-M   'P 1'
#
loop_
_entity.id
_entity.type
_entity.pdbx_description
1 polymer ?
#
loop_
_entity_poly.entity_id
_entity_poly.type
_entity_poly.pdbx_seq_one_letter_code
_entity_poly.pdbx_strand_id
1 'polypeptide(L)'
;MTRVLPLHPPDPPEMHARAMDNLRFIRKTMEAAATFTAVSGWGMVLTGGTAVGAALLSSATDSSTRWVFIWLCEAGLSVAISAYTMALKARAAQLPLWSEPARKIVFSFAPPMIVGALLTLVFYEIGRASCRERV
;
A
#
# COMPACT_ATOMS: atom_id res chain seq x y z
N MET A 1 -43.73 7.91 -45.85
CA MET A 1 -44.50 7.75 -44.58
C MET A 1 -43.55 7.29 -43.52
N THR A 2 -42.99 8.22 -42.75
CA THR A 2 -42.04 7.97 -41.67
C THR A 2 -42.86 7.61 -40.41
N ARG A 3 -42.72 6.37 -39.99
CA ARG A 3 -43.36 5.84 -38.80
C ARG A 3 -42.62 6.37 -37.58
N VAL A 4 -43.13 7.40 -36.93
CA VAL A 4 -42.62 7.88 -35.63
C VAL A 4 -42.95 6.82 -34.59
N LEU A 5 -41.93 6.14 -34.05
CA LEU A 5 -42.10 5.27 -32.89
C LEU A 5 -42.44 6.17 -31.68
N PRO A 6 -43.51 5.85 -30.94
CA PRO A 6 -43.79 6.58 -29.71
C PRO A 6 -42.66 6.28 -28.70
N LEU A 7 -41.98 7.32 -28.24
CA LEU A 7 -41.11 7.26 -27.08
C LEU A 7 -41.97 6.93 -25.87
N HIS A 8 -42.00 5.68 -25.52
CA HIS A 8 -42.61 5.24 -24.26
C HIS A 8 -41.81 5.82 -23.10
N PRO A 9 -42.41 6.61 -22.18
CA PRO A 9 -41.64 7.07 -21.02
C PRO A 9 -41.19 5.83 -20.23
N PRO A 10 -39.95 5.81 -19.70
CA PRO A 10 -39.49 4.66 -18.95
C PRO A 10 -40.37 4.41 -17.74
N ASP A 11 -40.81 3.16 -17.58
CA ASP A 11 -41.70 2.73 -16.50
C ASP A 11 -41.10 3.07 -15.12
N PRO A 12 -41.92 3.48 -14.14
CA PRO A 12 -41.51 3.83 -12.78
C PRO A 12 -40.55 2.84 -12.11
N PRO A 13 -40.66 1.50 -12.31
CA PRO A 13 -39.70 0.55 -11.77
C PRO A 13 -38.29 0.64 -12.35
N GLU A 14 -38.16 1.05 -13.62
CA GLU A 14 -36.83 1.25 -14.22
C GLU A 14 -36.12 2.49 -13.65
N MET A 15 -36.83 3.56 -13.33
CA MET A 15 -36.25 4.72 -12.67
C MET A 15 -35.76 4.38 -11.26
N HIS A 16 -36.52 3.55 -10.54
CA HIS A 16 -36.09 3.08 -9.20
C HIS A 16 -34.87 2.21 -9.25
N ALA A 17 -34.77 1.30 -10.21
CA ALA A 17 -33.59 0.44 -10.43
C ALA A 17 -32.35 1.26 -10.78
N ARG A 18 -32.48 2.24 -11.68
CA ARG A 18 -31.38 3.17 -12.03
C ARG A 18 -30.94 4.04 -10.86
N ALA A 19 -31.87 4.52 -10.06
CA ALA A 19 -31.56 5.29 -8.85
C ALA A 19 -30.80 4.44 -7.82
N MET A 20 -31.20 3.18 -7.62
CA MET A 20 -30.52 2.24 -6.74
C MET A 20 -29.12 1.87 -7.25
N ASP A 21 -28.93 1.71 -8.55
CA ASP A 21 -27.62 1.46 -9.14
C ASP A 21 -26.69 2.67 -9.02
N ASN A 22 -27.18 3.87 -9.20
CA ASN A 22 -26.42 5.10 -8.97
C ASN A 22 -26.01 5.26 -7.50
N LEU A 23 -26.91 4.95 -6.55
CA LEU A 23 -26.60 4.97 -5.12
C LEU A 23 -25.55 3.91 -4.76
N ARG A 24 -25.63 2.72 -5.34
CA ARG A 24 -24.60 1.68 -5.17
C ARG A 24 -23.25 2.11 -5.75
N PHE A 25 -23.25 2.76 -6.91
CA PHE A 25 -22.02 3.27 -7.52
C PHE A 25 -21.39 4.38 -6.66
N ILE A 26 -22.19 5.35 -6.18
CA ILE A 26 -21.72 6.40 -5.29
C ILE A 26 -21.17 5.81 -3.98
N ARG A 27 -21.88 4.86 -3.39
CA ARG A 27 -21.42 4.18 -2.19
C ARG A 27 -20.10 3.45 -2.42
N LYS A 28 -19.98 2.74 -3.54
CA LYS A 28 -18.76 2.01 -3.90
C LYS A 28 -17.56 2.93 -4.17
N THR A 29 -17.79 4.10 -4.77
CA THR A 29 -16.74 5.14 -4.96
C THR A 29 -16.37 5.81 -3.65
N MET A 30 -17.32 6.06 -2.74
CA MET A 30 -17.04 6.57 -1.39
C MET A 30 -16.29 5.54 -0.54
N GLU A 31 -16.65 4.28 -0.61
CA GLU A 31 -15.93 3.18 0.06
C GLU A 31 -14.51 3.03 -0.49
N ALA A 32 -14.31 3.19 -1.79
CA ALA A 32 -12.99 3.21 -2.41
C ALA A 32 -12.14 4.42 -1.99
N ALA A 33 -12.75 5.59 -1.85
CA ALA A 33 -12.08 6.79 -1.34
C ALA A 33 -11.76 6.68 0.16
N ALA A 34 -12.62 6.04 0.95
CA ALA A 34 -12.40 5.79 2.37
C ALA A 34 -11.25 4.80 2.63
N THR A 35 -10.92 3.91 1.70
CA THR A 35 -9.74 3.04 1.79
C THR A 35 -8.43 3.82 1.69
N PHE A 36 -8.40 4.96 1.00
CA PHE A 36 -7.25 5.87 0.99
C PHE A 36 -6.99 6.52 2.36
N THR A 37 -8.02 6.76 3.16
CA THR A 37 -7.90 7.24 4.54
C THR A 37 -7.61 6.12 5.55
N ALA A 38 -7.54 4.86 5.10
CA ALA A 38 -7.17 3.73 5.94
C ALA A 38 -5.70 3.74 6.36
N VAL A 39 -4.84 4.46 5.63
CA VAL A 39 -3.46 4.69 6.07
C VAL A 39 -3.49 5.57 7.31
N SER A 40 -3.11 5.01 8.45
CA SER A 40 -3.05 5.75 9.70
C SER A 40 -1.92 6.77 9.63
N GLY A 41 -2.24 8.08 9.69
CA GLY A 41 -1.22 9.13 9.73
C GLY A 41 -0.22 8.94 10.87
N TRP A 42 -0.65 8.45 12.01
CA TRP A 42 0.21 8.07 13.13
C TRP A 42 1.18 6.93 12.79
N GLY A 43 0.74 5.93 12.00
CA GLY A 43 1.62 4.89 11.51
C GLY A 43 2.76 5.45 10.66
N MET A 44 2.46 6.42 9.78
CA MET A 44 3.49 7.09 8.97
C MET A 44 4.47 7.91 9.80
N VAL A 45 4.00 8.62 10.82
CA VAL A 45 4.86 9.38 11.73
C VAL A 45 5.80 8.45 12.50
N LEU A 46 5.29 7.34 13.02
CA LEU A 46 6.10 6.35 13.73
C LEU A 46 7.15 5.72 12.81
N THR A 47 6.76 5.31 11.62
CA THR A 47 7.69 4.73 10.63
C THR A 47 8.75 5.74 10.20
N GLY A 48 8.38 7.01 10.00
CA GLY A 48 9.34 8.07 9.70
C GLY A 48 10.32 8.32 10.86
N GLY A 49 9.83 8.29 12.10
CA GLY A 49 10.66 8.44 13.31
C GLY A 49 11.68 7.32 13.46
N THR A 50 11.28 6.07 13.26
CA THR A 50 12.20 4.91 13.31
C THR A 50 13.24 4.96 12.19
N ALA A 51 12.85 5.41 10.99
CA ALA A 51 13.78 5.59 9.86
C ALA A 51 14.86 6.64 10.14
N VAL A 52 14.50 7.76 10.79
CA VAL A 52 15.48 8.77 11.23
C VAL A 52 16.43 8.17 12.27
N GLY A 53 15.93 7.39 13.23
CA GLY A 53 16.76 6.67 14.18
C GLY A 53 17.73 5.70 13.51
N ALA A 54 17.26 4.90 12.54
CA ALA A 54 18.11 4.00 11.76
C ALA A 54 19.17 4.75 10.95
N ALA A 55 18.84 5.91 10.38
CA ALA A 55 19.78 6.76 9.66
C ALA A 55 20.91 7.27 10.58
N LEU A 56 20.58 7.71 11.78
CA LEU A 56 21.58 8.15 12.78
C LEU A 56 22.48 7.00 13.23
N LEU A 57 21.92 5.81 13.46
CA LEU A 57 22.70 4.62 13.82
C LEU A 57 23.62 4.17 12.68
N SER A 58 23.12 4.23 11.44
CA SER A 58 23.90 3.82 10.26
C SER A 58 25.02 4.80 9.92
N SER A 59 24.86 6.09 10.21
CA SER A 59 25.89 7.12 9.98
C SER A 59 27.12 6.94 10.88
N ALA A 60 26.95 6.31 12.04
CA ALA A 60 28.03 5.99 12.99
C ALA A 60 28.73 4.65 12.71
N THR A 61 28.45 4.00 11.57
CA THR A 61 28.90 2.64 11.28
C THR A 61 29.76 2.60 10.03
N ASP A 62 31.02 2.15 10.18
CA ASP A 62 31.98 1.99 9.06
C ASP A 62 31.85 0.64 8.34
N SER A 63 31.08 -0.31 8.88
CA SER A 63 30.91 -1.65 8.31
C SER A 63 29.69 -1.73 7.39
N SER A 64 29.93 -2.03 6.11
CA SER A 64 28.87 -2.23 5.10
C SER A 64 27.85 -3.32 5.51
N THR A 65 28.30 -4.41 6.12
CA THR A 65 27.42 -5.48 6.58
C THR A 65 26.48 -5.01 7.69
N ARG A 66 27.03 -4.25 8.67
CA ARG A 66 26.22 -3.70 9.77
C ARG A 66 25.26 -2.64 9.27
N TRP A 67 25.66 -1.83 8.31
CA TRP A 67 24.79 -0.86 7.64
C TRP A 67 23.57 -1.53 6.99
N VAL A 68 23.80 -2.57 6.16
CA VAL A 68 22.71 -3.33 5.52
C VAL A 68 21.79 -3.97 6.57
N PHE A 69 22.36 -4.51 7.65
CA PHE A 69 21.59 -5.14 8.71
C PHE A 69 20.65 -4.15 9.44
N ILE A 70 21.13 -2.92 9.73
CA ILE A 70 20.32 -1.84 10.32
C ILE A 70 19.12 -1.54 9.43
N TRP A 71 19.34 -1.38 8.12
CA TRP A 71 18.26 -1.07 7.17
C TRP A 71 17.28 -2.22 6.97
N LEU A 72 17.73 -3.47 7.02
CA LEU A 72 16.84 -4.63 6.98
C LEU A 72 15.97 -4.74 8.23
N CYS A 73 16.55 -4.48 9.40
CA CYS A 73 15.80 -4.41 10.66
C CYS A 73 14.75 -3.28 10.62
N GLU A 74 15.12 -2.11 10.12
CA GLU A 74 14.21 -0.98 9.96
C GLU A 74 13.08 -1.31 8.98
N ALA A 75 13.38 -1.94 7.85
CA ALA A 75 12.36 -2.35 6.89
C ALA A 75 11.35 -3.32 7.53
N GLY A 76 11.83 -4.30 8.29
CA GLY A 76 10.98 -5.24 9.03
C GLY A 76 10.11 -4.54 10.08
N LEU A 77 10.69 -3.62 10.83
CA LEU A 77 10.00 -2.82 11.85
C LEU A 77 8.92 -1.93 11.22
N SER A 78 9.23 -1.26 10.11
CA SER A 78 8.30 -0.42 9.36
C SER A 78 7.10 -1.20 8.84
N VAL A 79 7.32 -2.41 8.31
CA VAL A 79 6.24 -3.31 7.87
C VAL A 79 5.38 -3.72 9.07
N ALA A 80 5.98 -4.07 10.20
CA ALA A 80 5.27 -4.46 11.42
C ALA A 80 4.40 -3.32 11.96
N ILE A 81 4.94 -2.10 12.06
CA ILE A 81 4.20 -0.91 12.50
C ILE A 81 3.03 -0.63 11.55
N SER A 82 3.27 -0.67 10.24
CA SER A 82 2.24 -0.43 9.22
C SER A 82 1.12 -1.47 9.28
N ALA A 83 1.47 -2.74 9.39
CA ALA A 83 0.50 -3.83 9.51
C ALA A 83 -0.31 -3.72 10.81
N TYR A 84 0.34 -3.40 11.93
CA TYR A 84 -0.31 -3.26 13.22
C TYR A 84 -1.29 -2.07 13.24
N THR A 85 -0.87 -0.89 12.78
CA THR A 85 -1.72 0.30 12.73
C THR A 85 -2.89 0.13 11.77
N MET A 86 -2.69 -0.56 10.65
CA MET A 86 -3.74 -0.91 9.70
C MET A 86 -4.73 -1.91 10.32
N ALA A 87 -4.25 -2.92 11.06
CA ALA A 87 -5.07 -3.89 11.75
C ALA A 87 -5.93 -3.25 12.85
N LEU A 88 -5.37 -2.33 13.64
CA LEU A 88 -6.13 -1.59 14.66
C LEU A 88 -7.27 -0.79 14.02
N LYS A 89 -6.97 -0.07 12.93
CA LYS A 89 -7.96 0.74 12.24
C LYS A 89 -9.06 -0.10 11.57
N ALA A 90 -8.69 -1.24 10.98
CA ALA A 90 -9.65 -2.17 10.38
C ALA A 90 -10.58 -2.77 11.45
N ARG A 91 -10.05 -3.12 12.63
CA ARG A 91 -10.85 -3.60 13.77
C ARG A 91 -11.82 -2.53 14.28
N ALA A 92 -11.36 -1.28 14.40
CA ALA A 92 -12.21 -0.16 14.82
C ALA A 92 -13.34 0.13 13.80
N ALA A 93 -13.10 -0.10 12.52
CA ALA A 93 -14.07 0.06 11.44
C ALA A 93 -14.94 -1.19 11.20
N GLN A 94 -14.74 -2.27 11.98
CA GLN A 94 -15.42 -3.58 11.78
C GLN A 94 -15.31 -4.13 10.35
N LEU A 95 -14.24 -3.79 9.64
CA LEU A 95 -13.98 -4.27 8.30
C LEU A 95 -13.14 -5.56 8.34
N PRO A 96 -13.43 -6.55 7.48
CA PRO A 96 -12.60 -7.74 7.41
C PRO A 96 -11.20 -7.34 6.91
N LEU A 97 -10.17 -7.74 7.67
CA LEU A 97 -8.75 -7.47 7.36
C LEU A 97 -8.33 -8.02 5.99
N TRP A 98 -9.00 -9.05 5.51
CA TRP A 98 -8.71 -9.74 4.25
C TRP A 98 -9.73 -9.38 3.17
N SER A 99 -10.01 -8.07 3.00
CA SER A 99 -10.90 -7.58 1.95
C SER A 99 -10.22 -7.61 0.57
N GLU A 100 -11.02 -7.71 -0.51
CA GLU A 100 -10.50 -7.66 -1.88
C GLU A 100 -9.58 -6.46 -2.16
N PRO A 101 -9.88 -5.22 -1.69
CA PRO A 101 -9.00 -4.08 -1.89
C PRO A 101 -7.65 -4.24 -1.19
N ALA A 102 -7.60 -4.81 0.02
CA ALA A 102 -6.35 -5.05 0.74
C ALA A 102 -5.42 -6.01 -0.02
N ARG A 103 -5.98 -7.08 -0.60
CA ARG A 103 -5.23 -8.02 -1.43
C ARG A 103 -4.66 -7.37 -2.69
N LYS A 104 -5.44 -6.51 -3.35
CA LYS A 104 -4.96 -5.76 -4.53
C LYS A 104 -3.79 -4.84 -4.21
N ILE A 105 -3.83 -4.15 -3.06
CA ILE A 105 -2.73 -3.30 -2.60
C ILE A 105 -1.46 -4.14 -2.38
N VAL A 106 -1.55 -5.26 -1.67
CA VAL A 106 -0.40 -6.15 -1.42
C VAL A 106 0.21 -6.63 -2.73
N PHE A 107 -0.61 -7.09 -3.69
CA PHE A 107 -0.12 -7.51 -5.00
C PHE A 107 0.48 -6.38 -5.84
N SER A 108 0.00 -5.15 -5.69
CA SER A 108 0.57 -3.98 -6.38
C SER A 108 1.93 -3.59 -5.82
N PHE A 109 2.19 -3.83 -4.53
CA PHE A 109 3.47 -3.56 -3.89
C PHE A 109 4.49 -4.69 -4.07
N ALA A 110 4.06 -5.91 -4.35
CA ALA A 110 4.95 -7.07 -4.49
C ALA A 110 6.02 -6.88 -5.61
N PRO A 111 5.68 -6.45 -6.85
CA PRO A 111 6.67 -6.27 -7.90
C PRO A 111 7.79 -5.28 -7.55
N PRO A 112 7.52 -4.04 -7.09
CA PRO A 112 8.59 -3.11 -6.74
C PRO A 112 9.44 -3.60 -5.55
N MET A 113 8.85 -4.31 -4.58
CA MET A 113 9.59 -4.89 -3.47
C MET A 113 10.55 -5.99 -3.92
N ILE A 114 10.13 -6.86 -4.85
CA ILE A 114 10.99 -7.90 -5.43
C ILE A 114 12.15 -7.26 -6.20
N VAL A 115 11.87 -6.26 -7.05
CA VAL A 115 12.91 -5.55 -7.80
C VAL A 115 13.88 -4.86 -6.85
N GLY A 116 13.39 -4.18 -5.81
CA GLY A 116 14.22 -3.55 -4.79
C GLY A 116 15.13 -4.54 -4.07
N ALA A 117 14.60 -5.70 -3.69
CA ALA A 117 15.40 -6.76 -3.06
C ALA A 117 16.49 -7.30 -3.99
N LEU A 118 16.16 -7.56 -5.25
CA LEU A 118 17.14 -8.02 -6.25
C LEU A 118 18.25 -6.99 -6.48
N LEU A 119 17.89 -5.71 -6.64
CA LEU A 119 18.88 -4.63 -6.79
C LEU A 119 19.80 -4.52 -5.55
N THR A 120 19.24 -4.64 -4.36
CA THR A 120 20.03 -4.62 -3.11
C THR A 120 21.05 -5.75 -3.09
N LEU A 121 20.67 -6.96 -3.48
CA LEU A 121 21.58 -8.11 -3.57
C LEU A 121 22.70 -7.86 -4.60
N VAL A 122 22.34 -7.37 -5.79
CA VAL A 122 23.32 -7.09 -6.85
C VAL A 122 24.33 -6.02 -6.39
N PHE A 123 23.86 -4.91 -5.82
CA PHE A 123 24.75 -3.86 -5.31
C PHE A 123 25.61 -4.32 -4.14
N TYR A 124 25.10 -5.20 -3.28
CA TYR A 124 25.87 -5.79 -2.20
C TYR A 124 27.02 -6.66 -2.73
N GLU A 125 26.77 -7.49 -3.74
CA GLU A 125 27.79 -8.34 -4.38
C GLU A 125 28.85 -7.50 -5.12
N ILE A 126 28.44 -6.46 -5.85
CA ILE A 126 29.35 -5.55 -6.54
C ILE A 126 30.25 -4.82 -5.53
N GLY A 127 29.68 -4.29 -4.44
CA GLY A 127 30.43 -3.62 -3.38
C GLY A 127 31.42 -4.55 -2.71
N ARG A 128 31.06 -5.81 -2.50
CA ARG A 128 31.95 -6.83 -1.92
C ARG A 128 33.09 -7.22 -2.86
N ALA A 129 32.83 -7.33 -4.17
CA ALA A 129 33.82 -7.61 -5.18
C ALA A 129 34.86 -6.48 -5.27
N SER A 130 34.43 -5.21 -5.29
CA SER A 130 35.32 -4.04 -5.33
C SER A 130 36.22 -3.91 -4.11
N CYS A 131 35.76 -4.32 -2.93
CA CYS A 131 36.60 -4.35 -1.72
C CYS A 131 37.65 -5.47 -1.77
N ARG A 132 37.42 -6.56 -2.50
CA ARG A 132 38.33 -7.70 -2.63
C ARG A 132 39.49 -7.43 -3.57
N GLU A 133 39.31 -6.57 -4.57
CA GLU A 133 40.35 -6.20 -5.53
C GLU A 133 41.35 -5.16 -4.99
N ARG A 134 41.05 -4.53 -3.85
CA ARG A 134 41.96 -3.52 -3.25
C ARG A 134 42.93 -4.06 -2.19
N VAL A 135 42.99 -5.35 -1.98
CA VAL A 135 43.95 -6.06 -1.12
C VAL A 135 44.90 -6.85 -1.97
#